data_9f84cc474e952613da93cf7c80b5919c
#
_entry.id   9f84cc474e952613da93cf7c80b5919c
#
_cell.length_a   1.000
_cell.length_b   1.000
_cell.length_c   1.000
_cell.angle_alpha   90.00
_cell.angle_beta   90.00
_cell.angle_gamma   90.00
#
_symmetry.space_group_name_H-M   'P 1'
#
loop_
_entity.id
_entity.type
_entity.pdbx_description
1 polymer ?
#
loop_
_entity_poly.entity_id
_entity_poly.type
_entity_poly.pdbx_seq_one_letter_code
_entity_poly.pdbx_strand_id
1 'polypeptide(L)'
;YSISAGLDYPGVGPQHAYLAASGRAHYVGITDDEAVNAFIELSRHEGIIPAMESSHALAYALKMARELKDTGHTKGLDTREGHVPTLLVCLSGRGDKDLDQVRERLGGSFSQDGAVARAAELVAQERAGFGTHRTHSYDLGSSKEER
;
A
#
# COMPACT_ATOMS: atom_id res chain seq x y z
N TYR A 1 -0.43 9.49 12.76
CA TYR A 1 -0.97 10.36 11.70
C TYR A 1 -0.91 9.64 10.35
N SER A 2 -1.97 9.70 9.59
CA SER A 2 -2.05 9.22 8.20
C SER A 2 -2.69 10.30 7.33
N ILE A 3 -2.23 10.42 6.08
CA ILE A 3 -2.89 11.25 5.06
C ILE A 3 -4.33 10.76 4.79
N SER A 4 -4.60 9.48 5.04
CA SER A 4 -5.92 8.87 4.97
C SER A 4 -6.69 9.09 6.26
N ALA A 5 -7.68 9.96 6.25
CA ALA A 5 -8.51 10.23 7.43
C ALA A 5 -9.17 8.96 8.00
N GLY A 6 -9.58 8.03 7.13
CA GLY A 6 -10.17 6.75 7.53
C GLY A 6 -9.22 5.76 8.18
N LEU A 7 -7.90 5.97 8.07
CA LEU A 7 -6.86 5.13 8.66
C LEU A 7 -6.14 5.79 9.84
N ASP A 8 -6.46 7.05 10.14
CA ASP A 8 -5.82 7.80 11.22
C ASP A 8 -6.52 7.57 12.57
N TYR A 9 -6.57 6.30 12.99
CA TYR A 9 -7.17 5.86 14.24
C TYR A 9 -6.16 5.10 15.11
N PRO A 10 -6.17 5.31 16.43
CA PRO A 10 -5.16 4.72 17.34
C PRO A 10 -5.38 3.24 17.63
N GLY A 11 -6.44 2.63 17.15
CA GLY A 11 -6.76 1.25 17.45
C GLY A 11 -7.64 0.57 16.41
N VAL A 12 -7.74 -0.74 16.53
CA VAL A 12 -8.53 -1.61 15.64
C VAL A 12 -9.62 -2.34 16.43
N GLY A 13 -10.68 -2.76 15.74
CA GLY A 13 -11.75 -3.56 16.35
C GLY A 13 -11.29 -4.95 16.77
N PRO A 14 -12.01 -5.61 17.69
CA PRO A 14 -11.62 -6.92 18.22
C PRO A 14 -11.56 -8.01 17.15
N GLN A 15 -12.35 -7.91 16.08
CA GLN A 15 -12.31 -8.86 14.96
C GLN A 15 -10.96 -8.82 14.24
N HIS A 16 -10.44 -7.62 13.92
CA HIS A 16 -9.13 -7.47 13.30
C HIS A 16 -8.00 -7.89 14.24
N ALA A 17 -8.10 -7.56 15.53
CA ALA A 17 -7.14 -8.00 16.54
C ALA A 17 -7.10 -9.54 16.62
N TYR A 18 -8.25 -10.20 16.60
CA TYR A 18 -8.33 -11.66 16.59
C TYR A 18 -7.74 -12.28 15.31
N LEU A 19 -8.05 -11.73 14.13
CA LEU A 19 -7.51 -12.21 12.86
C LEU A 19 -5.98 -12.08 12.81
N ALA A 20 -5.43 -10.99 13.35
CA ALA A 20 -4.01 -10.82 13.48
C ALA A 20 -3.38 -11.84 14.44
N ALA A 21 -3.93 -11.96 15.66
CA ALA A 21 -3.42 -12.86 16.69
C ALA A 21 -3.50 -14.34 16.30
N SER A 22 -4.54 -14.73 15.57
CA SER A 22 -4.70 -16.09 15.05
C SER A 22 -3.87 -16.40 13.79
N GLY A 23 -3.17 -15.42 13.23
CA GLY A 23 -2.39 -15.57 11.99
C GLY A 23 -3.25 -15.76 10.73
N ARG A 24 -4.58 -15.55 10.81
CA ARG A 24 -5.47 -15.67 9.64
C ARG A 24 -5.39 -14.49 8.70
N ALA A 25 -4.93 -13.34 9.18
CA ALA A 25 -4.68 -12.15 8.35
C ALA A 25 -3.33 -11.55 8.70
N HIS A 26 -2.66 -11.02 7.68
CA HIS A 26 -1.43 -10.25 7.82
C HIS A 26 -1.75 -8.76 7.68
N TYR A 27 -1.22 -7.97 8.61
CA TYR A 27 -1.37 -6.52 8.62
C TYR A 27 -0.02 -5.88 8.35
N VAL A 28 0.00 -4.95 7.42
CA VAL A 28 1.23 -4.29 6.98
C VAL A 28 1.05 -2.77 7.01
N GLY A 29 2.11 -2.07 7.32
CA GLY A 29 2.15 -0.62 7.23
C GLY A 29 2.48 -0.18 5.81
N ILE A 30 1.78 0.84 5.33
CA ILE A 30 2.07 1.56 4.09
C ILE A 30 2.24 3.03 4.44
N THR A 31 3.28 3.65 3.92
CA THR A 31 3.55 5.08 4.14
C THR A 31 2.63 5.96 3.31
N ASP A 32 2.45 7.21 3.73
CA ASP A 32 1.68 8.20 2.97
C ASP A 32 2.21 8.36 1.55
N ASP A 33 3.52 8.37 1.35
CA ASP A 33 4.14 8.53 0.03
C ASP A 33 3.85 7.33 -0.88
N GLU A 34 3.92 6.11 -0.35
CA GLU A 34 3.54 4.90 -1.10
C GLU A 34 2.06 4.93 -1.52
N ALA A 35 1.18 5.38 -0.63
CA ALA A 35 -0.25 5.50 -0.92
C ALA A 35 -0.53 6.56 -1.98
N VAL A 36 0.11 7.74 -1.90
CA VAL A 36 -0.02 8.80 -2.91
C VAL A 36 0.51 8.35 -4.26
N ASN A 37 1.63 7.63 -4.31
CA ASN A 37 2.16 7.07 -5.54
C ASN A 37 1.20 6.08 -6.19
N ALA A 38 0.62 5.17 -5.40
CA ALA A 38 -0.38 4.22 -5.90
C ALA A 38 -1.66 4.91 -6.40
N PHE A 39 -2.10 5.97 -5.72
CA PHE A 39 -3.20 6.82 -6.17
C PHE A 39 -2.93 7.39 -7.56
N ILE A 40 -1.72 7.94 -7.78
CA ILE A 40 -1.31 8.53 -9.07
C ILE A 40 -1.19 7.44 -10.13
N GLU A 41 -0.55 6.31 -9.82
CA GLU A 41 -0.37 5.21 -10.77
C GLU A 41 -1.71 4.69 -11.28
N LEU A 42 -2.68 4.41 -10.39
CA LEU A 42 -4.00 3.94 -10.79
C LEU A 42 -4.75 4.99 -11.63
N SER A 43 -4.70 6.25 -11.21
CA SER A 43 -5.36 7.35 -11.93
C SER A 43 -4.81 7.52 -13.33
N ARG A 44 -3.51 7.33 -13.53
CA ARG A 44 -2.86 7.48 -14.84
C ARG A 44 -3.05 6.29 -15.77
N HIS A 45 -3.02 5.08 -15.23
CA HIS A 45 -3.07 3.86 -16.03
C HIS A 45 -4.49 3.39 -16.32
N GLU A 46 -5.40 3.56 -15.35
CA GLU A 46 -6.76 3.03 -15.44
C GLU A 46 -7.83 4.14 -15.51
N GLY A 47 -7.48 5.41 -15.33
CA GLY A 47 -8.44 6.51 -15.28
C GLY A 47 -9.34 6.48 -14.04
N ILE A 48 -8.97 5.71 -13.01
CA ILE A 48 -9.72 5.57 -11.77
C ILE A 48 -9.02 6.40 -10.68
N ILE A 49 -9.77 7.29 -10.04
CA ILE A 49 -9.29 8.06 -8.88
C ILE A 49 -9.68 7.29 -7.61
N PRO A 50 -8.76 6.53 -6.99
CA PRO A 50 -9.08 5.73 -5.81
C PRO A 50 -9.23 6.62 -4.58
N ALA A 51 -9.99 6.17 -3.57
CA ALA A 51 -9.90 6.78 -2.25
C ALA A 51 -8.50 6.57 -1.67
N MET A 52 -8.03 7.51 -0.84
CA MET A 52 -6.70 7.42 -0.22
C MET A 52 -6.58 6.17 0.66
N GLU A 53 -7.65 5.76 1.31
CA GLU A 53 -7.72 4.52 2.08
C GLU A 53 -7.43 3.29 1.21
N SER A 54 -8.08 3.20 0.05
CA SER A 54 -7.88 2.10 -0.89
C SER A 54 -6.53 2.15 -1.58
N SER A 55 -5.92 3.33 -1.68
CA SER A 55 -4.57 3.51 -2.23
C SER A 55 -3.51 2.82 -1.38
N HIS A 56 -3.71 2.69 -0.06
CA HIS A 56 -2.83 1.89 0.80
C HIS A 56 -2.87 0.40 0.42
N ALA A 57 -4.06 -0.15 0.18
CA ALA A 57 -4.19 -1.54 -0.26
C ALA A 57 -3.57 -1.75 -1.65
N LEU A 58 -3.78 -0.81 -2.57
CA LEU A 58 -3.19 -0.84 -3.89
C LEU A 58 -1.66 -0.76 -3.85
N ALA A 59 -1.10 0.12 -3.02
CA ALA A 59 0.35 0.24 -2.84
C ALA A 59 0.97 -1.10 -2.43
N TYR A 60 0.36 -1.80 -1.48
CA TYR A 60 0.84 -3.12 -1.08
C TYR A 60 0.70 -4.17 -2.18
N ALA A 61 -0.42 -4.18 -2.90
CA ALA A 61 -0.60 -5.09 -4.03
C ALA A 61 0.45 -4.88 -5.14
N LEU A 62 0.79 -3.63 -5.44
CA LEU A 62 1.86 -3.30 -6.40
C LEU A 62 3.24 -3.76 -5.90
N LYS A 63 3.52 -3.64 -4.58
CA LYS A 63 4.75 -4.19 -3.98
C LYS A 63 4.82 -5.71 -4.16
N MET A 64 3.75 -6.41 -3.83
CA MET A 64 3.67 -7.87 -3.99
C MET A 64 3.84 -8.30 -5.45
N ALA A 65 3.22 -7.58 -6.39
CA ALA A 65 3.33 -7.87 -7.81
C ALA A 65 4.76 -7.69 -8.34
N ARG A 66 5.46 -6.65 -7.88
CA ARG A 66 6.89 -6.41 -8.21
C ARG A 66 7.76 -7.51 -7.63
N GLU A 67 7.57 -7.85 -6.35
CA GLU A 67 8.31 -8.94 -5.69
C GLU A 67 8.13 -10.28 -6.41
N LEU A 68 6.90 -10.61 -6.80
CA LEU A 68 6.62 -11.80 -7.61
C LEU A 68 7.36 -11.80 -8.94
N LYS A 69 7.38 -10.65 -9.63
CA LYS A 69 8.08 -10.50 -10.91
C LYS A 69 9.58 -10.73 -10.75
N ASP A 70 10.18 -10.21 -9.67
CA ASP A 70 11.63 -10.19 -9.49
C ASP A 70 12.16 -11.51 -8.91
N THR A 71 11.41 -12.13 -8.00
CA THR A 71 11.86 -13.31 -7.24
C THR A 71 11.09 -14.59 -7.57
N GLY A 72 9.95 -14.47 -8.25
CA GLY A 72 9.02 -15.59 -8.45
C GLY A 72 8.25 -16.00 -7.20
N HIS A 73 8.50 -15.36 -6.07
CA HIS A 73 7.87 -15.68 -4.78
C HIS A 73 7.43 -14.42 -4.04
N THR A 74 6.32 -14.55 -3.29
CA THR A 74 5.95 -13.56 -2.27
C THR A 74 5.20 -14.25 -1.14
N LYS A 75 5.31 -13.70 0.07
CA LYS A 75 4.69 -14.26 1.26
C LYS A 75 3.16 -14.23 1.13
N GLY A 76 2.52 -15.37 1.34
CA GLY A 76 1.06 -15.50 1.37
C GLY A 76 0.42 -15.76 0.00
N LEU A 77 1.20 -15.84 -1.08
CA LEU A 77 0.68 -16.23 -2.40
C LEU A 77 1.10 -17.66 -2.77
N ASP A 78 0.22 -18.32 -3.50
CA ASP A 78 0.51 -19.61 -4.11
C ASP A 78 1.35 -19.37 -5.37
N THR A 79 2.64 -19.74 -5.29
CA THR A 79 3.62 -19.59 -6.38
C THR A 79 4.06 -20.95 -6.93
N ARG A 80 3.21 -22.00 -6.80
CA ARG A 80 3.51 -23.31 -7.41
C ARG A 80 3.72 -23.19 -8.90
N GLU A 81 4.57 -24.02 -9.43
CA GLU A 81 4.89 -24.05 -10.85
C GLU A 81 3.63 -24.22 -11.71
N GLY A 82 3.48 -23.38 -12.74
CA GLY A 82 2.30 -23.35 -13.61
C GLY A 82 1.10 -22.60 -13.08
N HIS A 83 1.14 -22.07 -11.84
CA HIS A 83 0.09 -21.24 -11.28
C HIS A 83 0.40 -19.75 -11.45
N VAL A 84 -0.54 -19.01 -12.07
CA VAL A 84 -0.45 -17.55 -12.16
C VAL A 84 -1.17 -16.96 -10.96
N PRO A 85 -0.44 -16.36 -10.00
CA PRO A 85 -1.07 -15.80 -8.82
C PRO A 85 -1.96 -14.60 -9.19
N THR A 86 -3.12 -14.52 -8.55
CA THR A 86 -4.06 -13.43 -8.71
C THR A 86 -4.14 -12.62 -7.43
N LEU A 87 -3.94 -11.30 -7.54
CA LEU A 87 -4.11 -10.35 -6.45
C LEU A 87 -5.49 -9.68 -6.55
N LEU A 88 -6.35 -9.93 -5.57
CA LEU A 88 -7.65 -9.28 -5.48
C LEU A 88 -7.55 -8.11 -4.51
N VAL A 89 -7.79 -6.89 -4.99
CA VAL A 89 -7.76 -5.66 -4.20
C VAL A 89 -9.17 -5.12 -4.02
N CYS A 90 -9.56 -4.85 -2.77
CA CYS A 90 -10.80 -4.14 -2.49
C CYS A 90 -10.59 -2.64 -2.72
N LEU A 91 -11.10 -2.14 -3.84
CA LEU A 91 -11.03 -0.72 -4.21
C LEU A 91 -12.35 -0.03 -3.82
N SER A 92 -12.49 0.27 -2.54
CA SER A 92 -13.68 0.92 -1.97
C SER A 92 -13.58 2.44 -2.00
N GLY A 93 -14.74 3.11 -1.96
CA GLY A 93 -14.82 4.57 -1.92
C GLY A 93 -14.48 5.24 -3.25
N ARG A 94 -14.20 6.54 -3.16
CA ARG A 94 -13.85 7.39 -4.31
C ARG A 94 -12.83 8.46 -3.87
N GLY A 95 -11.92 8.82 -4.76
CA GLY A 95 -10.79 9.68 -4.44
C GLY A 95 -10.98 11.17 -4.74
N ASP A 96 -12.11 11.57 -5.30
CA ASP A 96 -12.38 12.99 -5.57
C ASP A 96 -12.37 13.84 -4.29
N LYS A 97 -12.73 13.27 -3.14
CA LYS A 97 -12.63 13.88 -1.82
C LYS A 97 -11.20 14.16 -1.37
N ASP A 98 -10.23 13.44 -1.91
CA ASP A 98 -8.83 13.43 -1.47
C ASP A 98 -7.91 14.28 -2.38
N LEU A 99 -8.45 14.83 -3.47
CA LEU A 99 -7.67 15.57 -4.47
C LEU A 99 -6.90 16.76 -3.89
N ASP A 100 -7.51 17.50 -2.96
CA ASP A 100 -6.86 18.66 -2.34
C ASP A 100 -5.65 18.23 -1.48
N GLN A 101 -5.78 17.14 -0.73
CA GLN A 101 -4.69 16.58 0.09
C GLN A 101 -3.55 16.07 -0.79
N VAL A 102 -3.89 15.35 -1.85
CA VAL A 102 -2.88 14.87 -2.82
C VAL A 102 -2.18 16.04 -3.48
N ARG A 103 -2.94 17.07 -3.89
CA ARG A 103 -2.39 18.29 -4.47
C ARG A 103 -1.42 19.00 -3.53
N GLU A 104 -1.80 19.16 -2.27
CA GLU A 104 -0.96 19.79 -1.25
C GLU A 104 0.33 19.00 -1.05
N ARG A 105 0.24 17.68 -0.95
CA ARG A 105 1.39 16.77 -0.81
C ARG A 105 2.36 16.89 -1.99
N LEU A 106 1.85 17.07 -3.19
CA LEU A 106 2.64 17.25 -4.41
C LEU A 106 3.19 18.68 -4.59
N GLY A 107 3.02 19.57 -3.61
CA GLY A 107 3.59 20.91 -3.61
C GLY A 107 2.74 21.98 -4.26
N GLY A 108 1.43 21.77 -4.39
CA GLY A 108 0.45 22.82 -4.77
C GLY A 108 0.54 23.33 -6.22
N SER A 109 1.54 22.94 -6.98
CA SER A 109 1.77 23.44 -8.34
C SER A 109 1.26 22.45 -9.38
N PHE A 110 0.00 22.59 -9.78
CA PHE A 110 -0.54 21.96 -10.98
C PHE A 110 -0.27 22.83 -12.22
N SER A 111 0.99 23.03 -12.59
CA SER A 111 1.30 23.12 -14.02
C SER A 111 1.33 21.67 -14.52
N GLN A 112 0.74 21.39 -15.68
CA GLN A 112 0.73 20.03 -16.25
C GLN A 112 2.15 19.42 -16.26
N ASP A 113 3.17 20.20 -16.46
CA ASP A 113 4.57 19.79 -16.50
C ASP A 113 5.17 19.52 -15.12
N GLY A 114 4.80 20.31 -14.09
CA GLY A 114 5.35 20.16 -12.74
C GLY A 114 4.75 18.97 -11.97
N ALA A 115 3.46 18.69 -12.11
CA ALA A 115 2.83 17.53 -11.47
C ALA A 115 3.31 16.20 -12.07
N VAL A 116 3.51 16.17 -13.39
CA VAL A 116 4.06 14.99 -14.09
C VAL A 116 5.52 14.76 -13.71
N ALA A 117 6.33 15.83 -13.63
CA ALA A 117 7.72 15.73 -13.22
C ALA A 117 7.87 15.24 -11.78
N ARG A 118 7.06 15.79 -10.85
CA ARG A 118 7.10 15.39 -9.43
C ARG A 118 6.60 13.96 -9.20
N ALA A 119 5.54 13.54 -9.91
CA ALA A 119 5.07 12.17 -9.87
C ALA A 119 6.12 11.20 -10.44
N ALA A 120 6.82 11.59 -11.49
CA ALA A 120 7.92 10.80 -12.06
C ALA A 120 9.13 10.71 -11.11
N GLU A 121 9.46 11.79 -10.41
CA GLU A 121 10.52 11.79 -9.38
C GLU A 121 10.16 10.87 -8.20
N LEU A 122 8.93 10.93 -7.69
CA LEU A 122 8.47 10.08 -6.60
C LEU A 122 8.53 8.60 -6.98
N VAL A 123 8.05 8.25 -8.18
CA VAL A 123 8.13 6.88 -8.71
C VAL A 123 9.58 6.45 -8.94
N ALA A 124 10.47 7.36 -9.38
CA ALA A 124 11.88 7.06 -9.55
C ALA A 124 12.61 6.85 -8.21
N GLN A 125 12.27 7.64 -7.19
CA GLN A 125 12.82 7.49 -5.83
C GLN A 125 12.39 6.17 -5.18
N GLU A 126 11.13 5.74 -5.37
CA GLU A 126 10.69 4.41 -4.93
C GLU A 126 11.47 3.28 -5.60
N ARG A 127 11.68 3.36 -6.91
CA ARG A 127 12.48 2.36 -7.64
C ARG A 127 13.93 2.29 -7.16
N ALA A 128 14.50 3.41 -6.74
CA ALA A 128 15.86 3.48 -6.21
C ALA A 128 15.95 3.06 -4.73
N GLY A 129 14.90 3.31 -3.93
CA GLY A 129 14.86 3.02 -2.48
C GLY A 129 14.51 1.59 -2.11
N PHE A 130 14.05 0.77 -3.04
CA PHE A 130 13.56 -0.60 -2.78
C PHE A 130 14.64 -1.59 -2.35
N GLY A 131 15.93 -1.19 -2.35
CA GLY A 131 17.04 -2.03 -1.89
C GLY A 131 17.28 -2.08 -0.39
N THR A 132 16.63 -1.27 0.46
CA THR A 132 17.08 -1.06 1.84
C THR A 132 16.03 -1.08 2.95
N HIS A 133 14.73 -1.25 2.69
CA HIS A 133 13.76 -1.25 3.77
C HIS A 133 13.37 -2.66 4.23
N ARG A 134 13.89 -3.05 5.40
CA ARG A 134 13.40 -4.15 6.22
C ARG A 134 11.93 -3.91 6.56
N THR A 135 11.06 -4.82 6.15
CA THR A 135 9.70 -4.91 6.67
C THR A 135 9.76 -5.09 8.19
N HIS A 136 9.28 -4.12 8.95
CA HIS A 136 9.01 -4.31 10.37
C HIS A 136 7.76 -5.18 10.48
N SER A 137 7.96 -6.50 10.58
CA SER A 137 6.94 -7.39 11.08
C SER A 137 6.82 -7.14 12.58
N TYR A 138 5.67 -6.69 13.04
CA TYR A 138 5.35 -6.73 14.46
C TYR A 138 5.25 -8.20 14.86
N ASP A 139 6.29 -8.71 15.50
CA ASP A 139 6.30 -10.00 16.16
C ASP A 139 5.54 -9.84 17.48
N LEU A 140 4.24 -10.14 17.46
CA LEU A 140 3.48 -10.31 18.70
C LEU A 140 3.90 -11.65 19.28
N GLY A 141 4.88 -11.59 20.18
CA GLY A 141 5.50 -12.72 20.84
C GLY A 141 4.48 -13.80 21.24
N SER A 142 4.69 -14.99 20.71
CA SER A 142 4.04 -16.19 21.17
C SER A 142 4.53 -16.48 22.60
N SER A 143 3.75 -16.07 23.61
CA SER A 143 3.92 -16.60 24.96
C SER A 143 3.57 -18.08 24.91
N LYS A 144 4.61 -18.92 24.88
CA LYS A 144 4.46 -20.33 25.21
C LYS A 144 4.10 -20.40 26.69
N GLU A 145 2.85 -20.73 27.00
CA GLU A 145 2.53 -21.29 28.28
C GLU A 145 3.02 -22.74 28.31
N GLU A 146 4.06 -22.96 29.10
CA GLU A 146 4.39 -24.28 29.62
C GLU A 146 3.34 -24.70 30.65
N ARG A 147 2.64 -25.78 30.37
CA ARG A 147 2.17 -26.76 31.37
C ARG A 147 2.06 -28.13 30.73
#